data_74698282c6f0a22d89b44070a143d5f8
#
_entry.id   74698282c6f0a22d89b44070a143d5f8
#
_cell.length_a   1.000
_cell.length_b   1.000
_cell.length_c   1.000
_cell.angle_alpha   90.00
_cell.angle_beta   90.00
_cell.angle_gamma   90.00
#
_symmetry.space_group_name_H-M   'P 1'
#
loop_
_entity.id
_entity.type
_entity.pdbx_description
1 polymer ?
#
loop_
_entity_poly.entity_id
_entity_poly.type
_entity_poly.pdbx_seq_one_letter_code
_entity_poly.pdbx_strand_id
1 'polypeptide(L)'
;MGNPSSLPRVLISLSIFLLMSGVATAQRSGPASSASSDFGPVMRAYLGYLSNEEEVVDDRASRHEITPAYYHRNLGRIRALRQMAIRLVGQSGNDYVPELEAVTGDELGMLFDPPPRPTTLRADETVANKFRFLAAVHSGEVFYLFARLDPYEQAELLQRQKKAPVTVSPGSGPGVENSGRVTRTTTRPRRAVPH
;
A
#
# COMPACT_ATOMS: atom_id res chain seq x y z
N MET A 1 -41.12 46.56 60.92
CA MET A 1 -42.49 46.44 60.43
C MET A 1 -42.58 45.41 59.35
N GLY A 2 -43.31 44.37 59.55
CA GLY A 2 -44.08 43.52 58.71
C GLY A 2 -43.28 42.62 57.81
N ASN A 3 -43.39 41.42 57.72
CA ASN A 3 -44.14 40.27 58.21
C ASN A 3 -43.70 39.03 57.39
N PRO A 4 -43.54 37.87 57.89
CA PRO A 4 -43.15 36.69 57.18
C PRO A 4 -44.36 35.97 56.62
N SER A 5 -44.37 35.60 55.34
CA SER A 5 -45.38 34.75 54.75
C SER A 5 -44.88 33.33 54.48
N SER A 6 -45.62 32.46 55.11
CA SER A 6 -45.54 31.01 55.17
C SER A 6 -45.56 30.30 53.83
N LEU A 7 -44.65 29.29 53.68
CA LEU A 7 -44.64 28.29 52.63
C LEU A 7 -45.61 27.13 52.98
N PRO A 8 -46.40 26.64 52.04
CA PRO A 8 -47.04 25.35 52.19
C PRO A 8 -46.11 24.21 51.67
N ARG A 9 -45.91 23.24 52.55
CA ARG A 9 -45.30 21.96 52.29
C ARG A 9 -46.24 21.15 51.38
N VAL A 10 -45.86 20.96 50.13
CA VAL A 10 -46.50 19.98 49.24
C VAL A 10 -45.72 18.68 49.33
N LEU A 11 -46.33 17.67 49.90
CA LEU A 11 -45.87 16.28 49.89
C LEU A 11 -46.05 15.73 48.44
N ILE A 12 -44.96 15.53 47.71
CA ILE A 12 -45.00 14.84 46.43
C ILE A 12 -44.65 13.38 46.69
N SER A 13 -45.67 12.54 46.55
CA SER A 13 -45.57 11.08 46.58
C SER A 13 -44.63 10.56 45.50
N LEU A 14 -43.57 9.88 45.90
CA LEU A 14 -42.62 9.21 45.03
C LEU A 14 -43.21 7.88 44.56
N SER A 15 -43.83 7.86 43.41
CA SER A 15 -44.22 6.62 42.71
C SER A 15 -43.01 6.10 41.93
N ILE A 16 -42.34 5.10 42.48
CA ILE A 16 -41.29 4.35 41.80
C ILE A 16 -41.98 3.46 40.76
N PHE A 17 -41.94 3.90 39.50
CA PHE A 17 -42.30 3.07 38.33
C PHE A 17 -41.05 2.41 37.81
N LEU A 18 -40.86 1.14 38.18
CA LEU A 18 -39.75 0.28 37.72
C LEU A 18 -40.06 -0.15 36.31
N LEU A 19 -39.67 0.68 35.32
CA LEU A 19 -39.65 0.30 33.90
C LEU A 19 -38.35 -0.46 33.64
N MET A 20 -38.48 -1.78 33.54
CA MET A 20 -37.50 -2.67 32.94
C MET A 20 -37.37 -2.30 31.46
N SER A 21 -36.57 -1.30 31.16
CA SER A 21 -36.15 -1.02 29.80
C SER A 21 -35.08 -2.05 29.41
N GLY A 22 -35.50 -3.08 28.69
CA GLY A 22 -34.58 -3.99 28.01
C GLY A 22 -33.68 -3.16 27.07
N VAL A 23 -32.39 -3.11 27.37
CA VAL A 23 -31.38 -2.58 26.49
C VAL A 23 -31.25 -3.57 25.32
N ALA A 24 -32.09 -3.39 24.29
CA ALA A 24 -31.82 -3.97 23.01
C ALA A 24 -30.56 -3.29 22.48
N THR A 25 -29.40 -3.94 22.65
CA THR A 25 -28.21 -3.60 21.88
C THR A 25 -28.55 -3.86 20.42
N ALA A 26 -29.04 -2.83 19.74
CA ALA A 26 -29.12 -2.82 18.30
C ALA A 26 -27.66 -2.88 17.81
N GLN A 27 -27.21 -4.09 17.49
CA GLN A 27 -26.03 -4.27 16.64
C GLN A 27 -26.35 -3.50 15.35
N ARG A 28 -25.70 -2.37 15.24
CA ARG A 28 -25.69 -1.57 14.03
C ARG A 28 -24.87 -2.35 13.01
N SER A 29 -25.51 -3.35 12.38
CA SER A 29 -25.01 -3.96 11.17
C SER A 29 -25.05 -2.88 10.10
N GLY A 30 -23.97 -2.10 10.02
CA GLY A 30 -23.79 -1.12 8.96
C GLY A 30 -23.69 -1.84 7.60
N PRO A 31 -23.94 -1.16 6.48
CA PRO A 31 -23.94 -1.75 5.13
C PRO A 31 -22.60 -2.36 4.70
N ALA A 32 -21.54 -2.24 5.51
CA ALA A 32 -20.25 -2.88 5.28
C ALA A 32 -20.25 -4.39 5.52
N SER A 33 -21.21 -4.94 6.28
CA SER A 33 -21.25 -6.38 6.63
C SER A 33 -21.66 -7.28 5.45
N SER A 34 -22.44 -6.79 4.49
CA SER A 34 -22.91 -7.61 3.37
C SER A 34 -21.88 -7.78 2.26
N ALA A 35 -21.04 -6.78 2.02
CA ALA A 35 -20.00 -6.87 1.00
C ALA A 35 -18.81 -7.76 1.41
N SER A 36 -18.60 -8.00 2.70
CA SER A 36 -17.51 -8.83 3.21
C SER A 36 -17.83 -10.33 3.20
N SER A 37 -19.10 -10.71 3.06
CA SER A 37 -19.51 -12.13 3.01
C SER A 37 -19.02 -12.87 1.77
N ASP A 38 -18.79 -12.16 0.67
CA ASP A 38 -18.39 -12.73 -0.62
C ASP A 38 -16.88 -13.02 -0.71
N PHE A 39 -16.11 -12.58 0.28
CA PHE A 39 -14.66 -12.79 0.32
C PHE A 39 -14.27 -13.97 1.20
N GLY A 40 -13.14 -14.58 0.87
CA GLY A 40 -12.55 -15.64 1.68
C GLY A 40 -12.03 -15.14 3.04
N PRO A 41 -11.58 -16.06 3.91
CA PRO A 41 -11.19 -15.72 5.29
C PRO A 41 -10.01 -14.73 5.37
N VAL A 42 -9.02 -14.82 4.46
CA VAL A 42 -7.85 -13.94 4.48
C VAL A 42 -8.25 -12.51 4.16
N MET A 43 -9.02 -12.33 3.09
CA MET A 43 -9.49 -11.00 2.70
C MET A 43 -10.40 -10.39 3.76
N ARG A 44 -11.31 -11.19 4.37
CA ARG A 44 -12.16 -10.70 5.48
C ARG A 44 -11.34 -10.26 6.69
N ALA A 45 -10.30 -11.02 7.06
CA ALA A 45 -9.39 -10.65 8.14
C ALA A 45 -8.66 -9.34 7.84
N TYR A 46 -8.18 -9.17 6.60
CA TYR A 46 -7.52 -7.93 6.18
C TYR A 46 -8.47 -6.72 6.20
N LEU A 47 -9.70 -6.89 5.69
CA LEU A 47 -10.71 -5.82 5.75
C LEU A 47 -11.10 -5.47 7.19
N GLY A 48 -11.19 -6.48 8.07
CA GLY A 48 -11.41 -6.29 9.50
C GLY A 48 -10.28 -5.51 10.17
N TYR A 49 -9.03 -5.84 9.84
CA TYR A 49 -7.86 -5.08 10.29
C TYR A 49 -7.95 -3.61 9.87
N LEU A 50 -8.22 -3.33 8.58
CA LEU A 50 -8.35 -1.95 8.08
C LEU A 50 -9.52 -1.19 8.74
N SER A 51 -10.61 -1.88 9.12
CA SER A 51 -11.71 -1.26 9.86
C SER A 51 -11.31 -0.91 11.29
N ASN A 52 -10.53 -1.75 11.94
CA ASN A 52 -10.01 -1.46 13.28
C ASN A 52 -9.03 -0.28 13.25
N GLU A 53 -8.16 -0.20 12.23
CA GLU A 53 -7.26 0.95 12.04
C GLU A 53 -8.03 2.26 11.84
N GLU A 54 -9.13 2.21 11.06
CA GLU A 54 -10.01 3.36 10.84
C GLU A 54 -10.63 3.82 12.18
N GLU A 55 -11.13 2.90 13.02
CA GLU A 55 -11.68 3.19 14.33
C GLU A 55 -10.63 3.80 15.28
N VAL A 56 -9.39 3.28 15.30
CA VAL A 56 -8.28 3.83 16.08
C VAL A 56 -7.96 5.27 15.65
N VAL A 57 -7.93 5.53 14.36
CA VAL A 57 -7.67 6.89 13.84
C VAL A 57 -8.80 7.85 14.20
N ASP A 58 -10.07 7.41 14.13
CA ASP A 58 -11.25 8.18 14.52
C ASP A 58 -11.24 8.51 16.03
N ASP A 59 -10.91 7.53 16.87
CA ASP A 59 -10.83 7.70 18.32
C ASP A 59 -9.73 8.70 18.70
N ARG A 60 -8.54 8.60 18.09
CA ARG A 60 -7.43 9.56 18.30
C ARG A 60 -7.77 10.97 17.84
N ALA A 61 -8.51 11.10 16.72
CA ALA A 61 -8.98 12.39 16.24
C ALA A 61 -10.01 13.01 17.20
N SER A 62 -10.95 12.19 17.72
CA SER A 62 -11.97 12.65 18.70
C SER A 62 -11.35 13.16 19.99
N ARG A 63 -10.22 12.59 20.41
CA ARG A 63 -9.45 13.02 21.58
C ARG A 63 -8.46 14.15 21.27
N HIS A 64 -8.43 14.67 20.05
CA HIS A 64 -7.50 15.72 19.60
C HIS A 64 -6.01 15.33 19.72
N GLU A 65 -5.70 14.05 19.65
CA GLU A 65 -4.31 13.54 19.72
C GLU A 65 -3.58 13.68 18.37
N ILE A 66 -4.32 13.82 17.29
CA ILE A 66 -3.78 13.95 15.94
C ILE A 66 -4.35 15.18 15.24
N THR A 67 -3.57 15.73 14.30
CA THR A 67 -4.01 16.87 13.51
C THR A 67 -5.05 16.47 12.44
N PRO A 68 -5.95 17.38 12.02
CA PRO A 68 -6.89 17.09 10.93
C PRO A 68 -6.21 16.63 9.63
N ALA A 69 -5.05 17.21 9.29
CA ALA A 69 -4.30 16.81 8.11
C ALA A 69 -3.82 15.35 8.22
N TYR A 70 -3.26 14.96 9.38
CA TYR A 70 -2.86 13.58 9.64
C TYR A 70 -4.05 12.63 9.60
N TYR A 71 -5.18 13.00 10.20
CA TYR A 71 -6.42 12.25 10.16
C TYR A 71 -6.88 11.97 8.72
N HIS A 72 -7.03 13.01 7.90
CA HIS A 72 -7.49 12.85 6.52
C HIS A 72 -6.54 12.00 5.68
N ARG A 73 -5.22 12.17 5.85
CA ARG A 73 -4.21 11.36 5.17
C ARG A 73 -4.32 9.88 5.53
N ASN A 74 -4.46 9.54 6.82
CA ASN A 74 -4.58 8.14 7.23
C ASN A 74 -5.89 7.50 6.75
N LEU A 75 -7.02 8.20 6.83
CA LEU A 75 -8.26 7.70 6.25
C LEU A 75 -8.14 7.47 4.75
N GLY A 76 -7.52 8.40 4.04
CA GLY A 76 -7.23 8.25 2.61
C GLY A 76 -6.39 7.00 2.32
N ARG A 77 -5.34 6.79 3.12
CA ARG A 77 -4.47 5.60 3.03
C ARG A 77 -5.24 4.30 3.26
N ILE A 78 -6.02 4.21 4.32
CA ILE A 78 -6.84 3.03 4.64
C ILE A 78 -7.82 2.72 3.49
N ARG A 79 -8.47 3.74 2.94
CA ARG A 79 -9.38 3.58 1.80
C ARG A 79 -8.65 3.11 0.53
N ALA A 80 -7.48 3.65 0.26
CA ALA A 80 -6.65 3.25 -0.88
C ALA A 80 -6.20 1.78 -0.76
N LEU A 81 -5.75 1.35 0.43
CA LEU A 81 -5.41 -0.04 0.73
C LEU A 81 -6.62 -0.97 0.56
N ARG A 82 -7.77 -0.60 1.12
CA ARG A 82 -9.02 -1.38 1.00
C ARG A 82 -9.42 -1.55 -0.47
N GLN A 83 -9.39 -0.48 -1.24
CA GLN A 83 -9.73 -0.51 -2.67
C GLN A 83 -8.77 -1.41 -3.45
N MET A 84 -7.46 -1.35 -3.15
CA MET A 84 -6.47 -2.18 -3.82
C MET A 84 -6.63 -3.65 -3.48
N ALA A 85 -6.82 -4.00 -2.21
CA ALA A 85 -7.02 -5.39 -1.78
C ALA A 85 -8.26 -6.02 -2.45
N ILE A 86 -9.38 -5.29 -2.50
CA ILE A 86 -10.60 -5.74 -3.19
C ILE A 86 -10.31 -5.97 -4.68
N ARG A 87 -9.57 -5.06 -5.33
CA ARG A 87 -9.20 -5.21 -6.74
C ARG A 87 -8.34 -6.43 -6.98
N LEU A 88 -7.30 -6.66 -6.16
CA LEU A 88 -6.37 -7.78 -6.31
C LEU A 88 -7.09 -9.12 -6.16
N VAL A 89 -7.90 -9.29 -5.11
CA VAL A 89 -8.67 -10.52 -4.88
C VAL A 89 -9.70 -10.74 -6.00
N GLY A 90 -10.39 -9.68 -6.44
CA GLY A 90 -11.34 -9.76 -7.54
C GLY A 90 -10.70 -10.13 -8.88
N GLN A 91 -9.47 -9.68 -9.14
CA GLN A 91 -8.72 -9.99 -10.38
C GLN A 91 -8.07 -11.36 -10.34
N SER A 92 -7.54 -11.78 -9.18
CA SER A 92 -6.85 -13.07 -9.03
C SER A 92 -7.80 -14.24 -8.85
N GLY A 93 -9.02 -13.99 -8.38
CA GLY A 93 -10.00 -15.02 -8.04
C GLY A 93 -9.58 -15.91 -6.86
N ASN A 94 -8.52 -15.54 -6.12
CA ASN A 94 -8.04 -16.25 -4.95
C ASN A 94 -8.10 -15.35 -3.70
N ASP A 95 -8.12 -15.96 -2.52
CA ASP A 95 -8.18 -15.26 -1.22
C ASP A 95 -6.78 -14.95 -0.69
N TYR A 96 -5.94 -14.34 -1.53
CA TYR A 96 -4.58 -13.93 -1.14
C TYR A 96 -4.42 -12.41 -1.25
N VAL A 97 -3.96 -11.79 -0.17
CA VAL A 97 -3.60 -10.38 -0.13
C VAL A 97 -2.12 -10.29 0.22
N PRO A 98 -1.27 -9.76 -0.68
CA PRO A 98 0.14 -9.51 -0.35
C PRO A 98 0.24 -8.42 0.73
N GLU A 99 1.42 -8.29 1.34
CA GLU A 99 1.71 -7.15 2.20
C GLU A 99 1.67 -5.86 1.36
N LEU A 100 0.68 -5.01 1.63
CA LEU A 100 0.43 -3.78 0.89
C LEU A 100 0.97 -2.57 1.63
N GLU A 101 1.65 -1.70 0.90
CA GLU A 101 2.10 -0.40 1.36
C GLU A 101 1.44 0.70 0.51
N ALA A 102 0.94 1.74 1.16
CA ALA A 102 0.38 2.90 0.50
C ALA A 102 1.06 4.17 1.02
N VAL A 103 1.75 4.88 0.14
CA VAL A 103 2.51 6.09 0.47
C VAL A 103 2.16 7.21 -0.49
N THR A 104 2.23 8.45 -0.02
CA THR A 104 2.12 9.64 -0.85
C THR A 104 3.45 9.95 -1.55
N GLY A 105 3.44 10.85 -2.52
CA GLY A 105 4.65 11.18 -3.28
C GLY A 105 5.80 11.72 -2.43
N ASP A 106 5.49 12.44 -1.36
CA ASP A 106 6.44 12.96 -0.38
C ASP A 106 6.97 11.87 0.58
N GLU A 107 6.25 10.78 0.74
CA GLU A 107 6.63 9.65 1.60
C GLU A 107 7.43 8.56 0.87
N LEU A 108 7.62 8.64 -0.45
CA LEU A 108 8.38 7.61 -1.20
C LEU A 108 9.80 7.40 -0.65
N GLY A 109 10.41 8.45 -0.09
CA GLY A 109 11.71 8.37 0.57
C GLY A 109 11.73 7.52 1.84
N MET A 110 10.58 7.18 2.41
CA MET A 110 10.49 6.27 3.57
C MET A 110 10.65 4.79 3.15
N LEU A 111 10.26 4.45 1.91
CA LEU A 111 10.38 3.09 1.38
C LEU A 111 11.64 2.87 0.54
N PHE A 112 12.14 3.92 -0.10
CA PHE A 112 13.18 3.82 -1.12
C PHE A 112 14.31 4.83 -0.91
N ASP A 113 15.54 4.37 -1.13
CA ASP A 113 16.74 5.22 -1.16
C ASP A 113 17.59 4.87 -2.40
N PRO A 114 17.68 5.76 -3.40
CA PRO A 114 16.90 6.99 -3.60
C PRO A 114 15.43 6.73 -3.97
N PRO A 115 14.52 7.68 -3.68
CA PRO A 115 13.11 7.54 -4.03
C PRO A 115 12.92 7.60 -5.55
N PRO A 116 12.06 6.73 -6.11
CA PRO A 116 11.71 6.79 -7.53
C PRO A 116 10.86 8.02 -7.81
N ARG A 117 10.94 8.54 -9.01
CA ARG A 117 10.05 9.62 -9.44
C ARG A 117 8.64 9.04 -9.68
N PRO A 118 7.58 9.63 -9.12
CA PRO A 118 6.20 9.15 -9.30
C PRO A 118 5.80 8.92 -10.76
N THR A 119 6.26 9.79 -11.66
CA THR A 119 5.95 9.74 -13.10
C THR A 119 6.65 8.60 -13.85
N THR A 120 7.66 7.96 -13.26
CA THR A 120 8.38 6.85 -13.88
C THR A 120 7.85 5.48 -13.46
N LEU A 121 7.01 5.42 -12.43
CA LEU A 121 6.44 4.17 -11.93
C LEU A 121 5.44 3.58 -12.93
N ARG A 122 5.63 2.31 -13.26
CA ARG A 122 4.73 1.55 -14.14
C ARG A 122 4.10 0.39 -13.39
N ALA A 123 2.82 0.13 -13.64
CA ALA A 123 2.13 -1.00 -13.03
C ALA A 123 2.91 -2.30 -13.26
N ASP A 124 2.94 -3.15 -12.23
CA ASP A 124 3.65 -4.44 -12.17
C ASP A 124 5.19 -4.34 -12.24
N GLU A 125 5.75 -3.13 -12.26
CA GLU A 125 7.20 -2.94 -12.22
C GLU A 125 7.74 -3.21 -10.81
N THR A 126 8.88 -3.93 -10.77
CA THR A 126 9.60 -4.18 -9.52
C THR A 126 10.52 -3.00 -9.20
N VAL A 127 10.37 -2.43 -8.02
CA VAL A 127 11.15 -1.31 -7.50
C VAL A 127 12.08 -1.79 -6.39
N ALA A 128 13.36 -1.45 -6.51
CA ALA A 128 14.41 -1.79 -5.53
C ALA A 128 14.49 -3.29 -5.17
N ASN A 129 14.01 -4.19 -6.03
CA ASN A 129 13.95 -5.65 -5.81
C ASN A 129 13.19 -6.08 -4.53
N LYS A 130 12.39 -5.20 -3.96
CA LYS A 130 11.64 -5.43 -2.72
C LYS A 130 10.15 -5.24 -2.89
N PHE A 131 9.76 -4.37 -3.79
CA PHE A 131 8.37 -3.98 -3.97
C PHE A 131 7.95 -4.08 -5.42
N ARG A 132 6.71 -4.45 -5.65
CA ARG A 132 6.05 -4.34 -6.96
C ARG A 132 5.09 -3.17 -6.91
N PHE A 133 5.24 -2.21 -7.81
CA PHE A 133 4.30 -1.11 -7.92
C PHE A 133 2.99 -1.60 -8.54
N LEU A 134 1.86 -1.34 -7.87
CA LEU A 134 0.54 -1.79 -8.30
C LEU A 134 -0.22 -0.72 -9.07
N ALA A 135 -0.41 0.42 -8.44
CA ALA A 135 -1.13 1.56 -9.03
C ALA A 135 -0.98 2.82 -8.18
N ALA A 136 -1.35 3.96 -8.78
CA ALA A 136 -1.68 5.17 -8.05
C ALA A 136 -3.21 5.25 -7.85
N VAL A 137 -3.64 5.50 -6.62
CA VAL A 137 -5.05 5.61 -6.23
C VAL A 137 -5.29 6.98 -5.62
N HIS A 138 -6.35 7.65 -6.08
CA HIS A 138 -6.77 8.94 -5.52
C HIS A 138 -7.81 8.71 -4.42
N SER A 139 -7.46 9.08 -3.18
CA SER A 139 -8.34 9.00 -2.02
C SER A 139 -8.09 10.19 -1.08
N GLY A 140 -8.59 11.36 -1.48
CA GLY A 140 -8.23 12.64 -0.89
C GLY A 140 -6.90 13.17 -1.39
N GLU A 141 -5.85 12.37 -1.31
CA GLU A 141 -4.52 12.57 -1.91
C GLU A 141 -4.23 11.44 -2.92
N VAL A 142 -3.09 11.51 -3.61
CA VAL A 142 -2.63 10.43 -4.49
C VAL A 142 -1.72 9.50 -3.69
N PHE A 143 -2.17 8.26 -3.52
CA PHE A 143 -1.40 7.19 -2.90
C PHE A 143 -0.81 6.26 -3.96
N TYR A 144 0.48 5.98 -3.84
CA TYR A 144 1.21 5.00 -4.63
C TYR A 144 1.22 3.69 -3.85
N LEU A 145 0.62 2.65 -4.43
CA LEU A 145 0.46 1.36 -3.77
C LEU A 145 1.49 0.36 -4.29
N PHE A 146 2.11 -0.30 -3.33
CA PHE A 146 3.12 -1.30 -3.56
C PHE A 146 2.74 -2.60 -2.86
N ALA A 147 3.04 -3.73 -3.50
CA ALA A 147 3.06 -5.03 -2.85
C ALA A 147 4.50 -5.37 -2.50
N ARG A 148 4.76 -5.75 -1.24
CA ARG A 148 6.05 -6.27 -0.86
C ARG A 148 6.24 -7.65 -1.51
N LEU A 149 7.37 -7.86 -2.15
CA LEU A 149 7.74 -9.16 -2.70
C LEU A 149 8.09 -10.11 -1.57
N ASP A 150 7.71 -11.38 -1.71
CA ASP A 150 8.13 -12.37 -0.75
C ASP A 150 9.66 -12.63 -0.82
N PRO A 151 10.27 -13.24 0.22
CA PRO A 151 11.70 -13.47 0.25
C PRO A 151 12.21 -14.36 -0.91
N TYR A 152 11.40 -15.28 -1.42
CA TYR A 152 11.76 -16.15 -2.54
C TYR A 152 11.78 -15.37 -3.85
N GLU A 153 10.76 -14.55 -4.12
CA GLU A 153 10.73 -13.65 -5.27
C GLU A 153 11.94 -12.70 -5.26
N GLN A 154 12.26 -12.11 -4.10
CA GLN A 154 13.43 -11.24 -3.94
C GLN A 154 14.75 -11.98 -4.25
N ALA A 155 14.92 -13.20 -3.71
CA ALA A 155 16.10 -14.02 -3.95
C ALA A 155 16.24 -14.39 -5.44
N GLU A 156 15.15 -14.74 -6.10
CA GLU A 156 15.14 -15.07 -7.54
C GLU A 156 15.55 -13.87 -8.41
N LEU A 157 15.02 -12.68 -8.11
CA LEU A 157 15.39 -11.45 -8.82
C LEU A 157 16.89 -11.15 -8.67
N LEU A 158 17.43 -11.28 -7.46
CA LEU A 158 18.86 -11.10 -7.22
C LEU A 158 19.73 -12.12 -7.97
N GLN A 159 19.28 -13.38 -8.08
CA GLN A 159 19.98 -14.39 -8.86
C GLN A 159 19.93 -14.08 -10.37
N ARG A 160 18.80 -13.64 -10.88
CA ARG A 160 18.68 -13.24 -12.30
C ARG A 160 19.59 -12.08 -12.63
N GLN A 161 19.69 -11.08 -11.75
CA GLN A 161 20.62 -9.94 -11.95
C GLN A 161 22.08 -10.37 -11.96
N LYS A 162 22.47 -11.31 -11.07
CA LYS A 162 23.86 -11.86 -11.05
C LYS A 162 24.18 -12.69 -12.30
N LYS A 163 23.19 -13.35 -12.89
CA LYS A 163 23.37 -14.18 -14.11
C LYS A 163 23.27 -13.38 -15.40
N ALA A 164 22.71 -12.17 -15.37
CA ALA A 164 22.67 -11.32 -16.55
C ALA A 164 24.11 -11.00 -17.00
N PRO A 165 24.53 -11.34 -18.25
CA PRO A 165 25.86 -11.00 -18.72
C PRO A 165 26.00 -9.48 -18.67
N VAL A 166 27.12 -9.01 -18.11
CA VAL A 166 27.50 -7.61 -18.18
C VAL A 166 27.71 -7.29 -19.67
N THR A 167 26.72 -6.70 -20.29
CA THR A 167 26.87 -6.12 -21.61
C THR A 167 27.76 -4.90 -21.43
N VAL A 168 29.07 -5.13 -21.54
CA VAL A 168 30.04 -4.05 -21.63
C VAL A 168 29.72 -3.34 -22.96
N SER A 169 29.04 -2.21 -22.88
CA SER A 169 28.97 -1.29 -24.01
C SER A 169 30.40 -0.98 -24.40
N PRO A 170 30.82 -1.26 -25.65
CA PRO A 170 32.13 -0.83 -26.09
C PRO A 170 32.10 0.70 -26.08
N GLY A 171 32.80 1.24 -25.06
CA GLY A 171 32.97 2.66 -24.87
C GLY A 171 33.53 3.29 -26.13
N SER A 172 32.88 4.33 -26.61
CA SER A 172 33.41 5.29 -27.55
C SER A 172 34.70 5.88 -26.96
N GLY A 173 35.82 5.29 -27.28
CA GLY A 173 37.11 5.90 -27.05
C GLY A 173 37.36 7.02 -28.10
N PRO A 174 37.97 8.13 -27.70
CA PRO A 174 38.28 9.21 -28.62
C PRO A 174 39.34 8.78 -29.62
N GLY A 175 39.09 9.11 -30.90
CA GLY A 175 39.98 8.83 -32.00
C GLY A 175 41.37 9.41 -31.79
N VAL A 176 42.36 8.57 -32.09
CA VAL A 176 43.69 9.02 -32.45
C VAL A 176 43.97 8.48 -33.83
N GLU A 177 43.95 9.41 -34.79
CA GLU A 177 44.57 9.20 -36.08
C GLU A 177 46.02 8.80 -35.91
N ASN A 178 46.43 7.67 -36.45
CA ASN A 178 47.79 7.61 -36.98
C ASN A 178 47.86 6.73 -38.22
N SER A 179 48.37 7.36 -39.25
CA SER A 179 48.67 6.93 -40.57
C SER A 179 49.79 5.87 -40.53
N GLY A 180 49.59 4.75 -41.17
CA GLY A 180 50.64 3.71 -41.25
C GLY A 180 50.28 2.60 -42.25
N ARG A 181 50.49 2.87 -43.51
CA ARG A 181 50.45 1.96 -44.66
C ARG A 181 51.46 0.83 -44.50
N VAL A 182 51.05 -0.45 -44.37
CA VAL A 182 51.89 -1.59 -44.78
C VAL A 182 50.99 -2.70 -45.33
N THR A 183 51.15 -2.91 -46.63
CA THR A 183 50.72 -4.08 -47.42
C THR A 183 51.46 -5.32 -46.92
N ARG A 184 50.75 -6.39 -46.60
CA ARG A 184 51.33 -7.75 -46.66
C ARG A 184 50.30 -8.78 -47.06
N THR A 185 50.51 -9.26 -48.27
CA THR A 185 50.05 -10.49 -48.89
C THR A 185 50.31 -11.68 -47.96
N THR A 186 49.33 -12.54 -47.73
CA THR A 186 49.63 -13.86 -47.18
C THR A 186 48.74 -14.94 -47.73
N THR A 187 49.35 -15.76 -48.42
CA THR A 187 49.13 -17.06 -48.99
C THR A 187 48.31 -18.01 -48.17
N ARG A 188 47.30 -18.59 -48.82
CA ARG A 188 46.42 -19.64 -48.26
C ARG A 188 47.10 -21.01 -48.41
N PRO A 189 47.22 -21.88 -47.45
CA PRO A 189 47.66 -23.25 -47.62
C PRO A 189 46.52 -24.14 -48.09
N ARG A 190 46.79 -24.88 -49.11
CA ARG A 190 45.96 -25.86 -49.80
C ARG A 190 45.92 -27.17 -49.00
N ARG A 191 44.71 -27.61 -48.66
CA ARG A 191 44.48 -28.89 -47.94
C ARG A 191 44.63 -30.05 -48.95
N ALA A 192 45.56 -30.95 -48.65
CA ALA A 192 45.72 -32.22 -49.36
C ALA A 192 44.68 -33.26 -48.87
N VAL A 193 44.15 -34.03 -49.84
CA VAL A 193 43.28 -35.19 -49.54
C VAL A 193 44.16 -36.43 -49.69
N PRO A 194 44.14 -37.38 -48.77
CA PRO A 194 44.74 -38.70 -48.96
C PRO A 194 43.72 -39.70 -49.51
N HIS A 195 44.22 -40.60 -50.33
CA HIS A 195 43.54 -41.76 -50.90
C HIS A 195 43.08 -42.76 -49.93
#